data_6a8efe7c338e668e202f96bc0866acd2
#
_entry.id   6a8efe7c338e668e202f96bc0866acd2
#
_cell.length_a   1.000
_cell.length_b   1.000
_cell.length_c   1.000
_cell.angle_alpha   90.00
_cell.angle_beta   90.00
_cell.angle_gamma   90.00
#
_symmetry.space_group_name_H-M   'P 1'
#
loop_
_entity.id
_entity.type
_entity.pdbx_description
1 polymer ?
#
loop_
_entity_poly.entity_id
_entity_poly.type
_entity_poly.pdbx_seq_one_letter_code
_entity_poly.pdbx_strand_id
1 'polypeptide(L)'
;MKKTSKKRAAPKAGAAGRGLRSRFAKPAGEAGGLLSGYDTGGYWCELQGHSHHALPACIELERRLDGFSIAELKKRSNAATREFMTLGVTFTVYSNRDQIDRILPFDVIPRVIPGVEWERLEAGVIQRVAAMNAFLGDIYGKQRALKDGIIPAELVLGNANYRKEMQDLPVPHGTYIHVCGTDIVRGKDGKFRVLEDNGRTPSGVSYVVENRHLMQRAFPDLVHDLPIRPVSNYGQKLAEALSQIAPAGVDDPQIVLLSPGAYNSAYFEHIFLAREMGVPLVEGRDLTVEKDRVFMKTVGGLAPVHVIYRRLNDDFLDPEVFRPDSMLGVPGLMRAYRKGNVALANAVGTGVADDKAVYAYIPRLIRYYLSEEPIIDNVETHICREPEGLKFTLDRMESLVVKPVGESGGYGVVIGPRVSKRELAEARELLTANPANYISQPMIELS
;
A
#
# COMPACT_ATOMS: atom_id res chain seq x y z
N MET A 1 -66.83 36.47 33.09
CA MET A 1 -66.64 35.16 32.39
C MET A 1 -65.24 34.64 32.70
N LYS A 2 -65.12 33.63 33.56
CA LYS A 2 -63.89 33.03 34.06
C LYS A 2 -63.38 32.00 33.03
N LYS A 3 -62.15 32.15 32.51
CA LYS A 3 -61.45 31.11 31.71
C LYS A 3 -60.46 30.43 32.61
N THR A 4 -60.73 29.15 32.89
CA THR A 4 -59.91 28.24 33.63
C THR A 4 -58.76 27.74 32.75
N SER A 5 -57.49 27.96 33.17
CA SER A 5 -56.30 27.41 32.55
C SER A 5 -56.04 25.99 33.10
N LYS A 6 -56.11 25.01 32.24
CA LYS A 6 -55.66 23.64 32.54
C LYS A 6 -54.12 23.57 32.34
N LYS A 7 -53.39 23.42 33.46
CA LYS A 7 -51.98 23.01 33.45
C LYS A 7 -51.88 21.57 32.91
N ARG A 8 -51.16 21.40 31.80
CA ARG A 8 -50.72 20.07 31.36
C ARG A 8 -49.49 19.66 32.16
N ALA A 9 -49.61 18.51 32.82
CA ALA A 9 -48.50 17.83 33.53
C ALA A 9 -47.49 17.28 32.51
N ALA A 10 -46.18 17.46 32.81
CA ALA A 10 -45.06 16.86 32.06
C ALA A 10 -45.00 15.36 32.29
N PRO A 11 -44.66 14.54 31.30
CA PRO A 11 -44.48 13.12 31.50
C PRO A 11 -43.16 12.85 32.26
N LYS A 12 -43.26 12.02 33.28
CA LYS A 12 -42.15 11.49 34.07
C LYS A 12 -41.20 10.70 33.16
N ALA A 13 -39.92 11.05 33.18
CA ALA A 13 -38.85 10.26 32.61
C ALA A 13 -38.82 8.87 33.28
N GLY A 14 -39.28 7.88 32.54
CA GLY A 14 -39.14 6.47 32.90
C GLY A 14 -37.70 6.02 32.68
N ALA A 15 -37.04 5.64 33.74
CA ALA A 15 -35.74 4.96 33.71
C ALA A 15 -35.86 3.64 32.96
N ALA A 16 -35.21 3.55 31.81
CA ALA A 16 -34.94 2.30 31.08
C ALA A 16 -33.47 2.23 30.73
N GLY A 17 -32.62 2.34 31.75
CA GLY A 17 -31.25 1.84 31.71
C GLY A 17 -31.26 0.33 31.96
N ARG A 18 -31.77 -0.46 31.04
CA ARG A 18 -31.41 -1.88 30.98
C ARG A 18 -30.07 -1.95 30.26
N GLY A 19 -28.99 -1.98 31.06
CA GLY A 19 -27.68 -2.34 30.61
C GLY A 19 -27.75 -3.63 29.78
N LEU A 20 -27.13 -3.60 28.60
CA LEU A 20 -26.76 -4.82 27.88
C LEU A 20 -25.85 -5.62 28.84
N ARG A 21 -26.44 -6.41 29.72
CA ARG A 21 -25.70 -7.46 30.42
C ARG A 21 -25.20 -8.42 29.34
N SER A 22 -23.88 -8.57 29.32
CA SER A 22 -23.13 -9.41 28.43
C SER A 22 -23.85 -10.73 28.13
N ARG A 23 -24.15 -10.98 26.86
CA ARG A 23 -24.61 -12.28 26.36
C ARG A 23 -23.49 -13.33 26.38
N PHE A 24 -22.39 -13.05 27.03
CA PHE A 24 -21.20 -13.89 27.11
C PHE A 24 -21.20 -14.62 28.47
N ALA A 25 -22.08 -15.61 28.61
CA ALA A 25 -21.88 -16.65 29.63
C ALA A 25 -20.81 -17.61 29.06
N LYS A 26 -19.66 -17.73 29.72
CA LYS A 26 -18.68 -18.79 29.42
C LYS A 26 -19.39 -20.13 29.36
N PRO A 27 -19.12 -20.98 28.32
CA PRO A 27 -19.53 -22.37 28.41
C PRO A 27 -18.85 -22.99 29.64
N ALA A 28 -19.63 -23.60 30.50
CA ALA A 28 -19.11 -24.29 31.69
C ALA A 28 -18.21 -25.46 31.26
N GLY A 29 -16.88 -25.29 31.42
CA GLY A 29 -15.94 -26.39 31.12
C GLY A 29 -14.48 -26.01 30.92
N GLU A 30 -14.15 -24.79 30.53
CA GLU A 30 -12.74 -24.42 30.29
C GLU A 30 -12.27 -23.41 31.36
N ALA A 31 -11.34 -23.82 32.19
CA ALA A 31 -10.75 -23.02 33.28
C ALA A 31 -9.70 -22.00 32.80
N GLY A 32 -9.66 -21.68 31.48
CA GLY A 32 -8.75 -20.70 30.86
C GLY A 32 -9.43 -19.89 29.76
N GLY A 33 -8.93 -18.69 29.44
CA GLY A 33 -9.35 -17.88 28.30
C GLY A 33 -8.98 -18.54 26.95
N LEU A 34 -9.48 -18.00 25.82
CA LEU A 34 -9.22 -18.52 24.46
C LEU A 34 -7.72 -18.67 24.15
N LEU A 35 -6.90 -17.76 24.69
CA LEU A 35 -5.45 -17.74 24.51
C LEU A 35 -4.70 -18.46 25.67
N SER A 36 -5.42 -19.14 26.56
CA SER A 36 -4.80 -19.89 27.64
C SER A 36 -3.90 -20.99 27.06
N GLY A 37 -2.61 -20.95 27.43
CA GLY A 37 -1.60 -21.88 26.91
C GLY A 37 -1.08 -21.53 25.51
N TYR A 38 -1.46 -20.38 24.94
CA TYR A 38 -0.85 -19.90 23.71
C TYR A 38 0.62 -19.53 23.94
N ASP A 39 1.50 -20.15 23.14
CA ASP A 39 2.94 -19.88 23.15
C ASP A 39 3.32 -19.12 21.87
N THR A 40 3.92 -17.95 22.04
CA THR A 40 4.43 -17.15 20.91
C THR A 40 5.64 -17.78 20.22
N GLY A 41 6.23 -18.85 20.76
CA GLY A 41 7.46 -19.46 20.25
C GLY A 41 8.65 -18.49 20.27
N GLY A 42 8.61 -17.47 21.13
CA GLY A 42 9.61 -16.39 21.20
C GLY A 42 9.47 -15.33 20.11
N TYR A 43 8.41 -15.36 19.31
CA TYR A 43 8.07 -14.28 18.38
C TYR A 43 7.32 -13.16 19.09
N TRP A 44 7.38 -11.96 18.53
CA TRP A 44 6.54 -10.87 18.98
C TRP A 44 5.07 -11.16 18.62
N CYS A 45 4.18 -10.99 19.57
CA CYS A 45 2.74 -11.09 19.36
C CYS A 45 2.09 -9.72 19.56
N GLU A 46 1.29 -9.23 18.62
CA GLU A 46 0.59 -7.94 18.75
C GLU A 46 -0.37 -7.87 19.93
N LEU A 47 -0.87 -9.02 20.39
CA LEU A 47 -1.74 -9.07 21.58
C LEU A 47 -0.96 -9.08 22.89
N GLN A 48 0.17 -9.81 22.96
CA GLN A 48 0.87 -10.13 24.21
C GLN A 48 2.35 -9.69 24.23
N GLY A 49 2.90 -9.18 23.14
CA GLY A 49 4.33 -8.89 23.03
C GLY A 49 5.17 -10.16 23.15
N HIS A 50 6.16 -10.16 24.03
CA HIS A 50 6.94 -11.33 24.44
C HIS A 50 6.45 -11.93 25.77
N SER A 51 5.34 -11.42 26.32
CA SER A 51 4.78 -11.86 27.59
C SER A 51 3.59 -12.81 27.34
N HIS A 52 3.09 -13.42 28.42
CA HIS A 52 1.87 -14.22 28.38
C HIS A 52 0.64 -13.40 28.83
N HIS A 53 0.74 -12.07 28.80
CA HIS A 53 -0.31 -11.15 29.19
C HIS A 53 -0.60 -10.15 28.08
N ALA A 54 -1.86 -9.77 27.94
CA ALA A 54 -2.26 -8.76 26.96
C ALA A 54 -1.48 -7.45 27.13
N LEU A 55 -1.03 -6.90 25.99
CA LEU A 55 -0.53 -5.53 25.96
C LEU A 55 -1.64 -4.56 26.40
N PRO A 56 -1.31 -3.43 27.02
CA PRO A 56 -2.32 -2.48 27.51
C PRO A 56 -3.38 -2.10 26.50
N ALA A 57 -3.01 -1.92 25.22
CA ALA A 57 -3.93 -1.62 24.13
C ALA A 57 -4.82 -2.81 23.73
N CYS A 58 -4.48 -4.03 24.15
CA CYS A 58 -5.13 -5.27 23.74
C CYS A 58 -5.99 -5.91 24.84
N ILE A 59 -5.94 -5.40 26.07
CA ILE A 59 -6.66 -5.99 27.23
C ILE A 59 -8.16 -6.17 26.93
N GLU A 60 -8.82 -5.15 26.41
CA GLU A 60 -10.26 -5.22 26.10
C GLU A 60 -10.54 -6.18 24.95
N LEU A 61 -9.67 -6.22 23.93
CA LEU A 61 -9.82 -7.16 22.82
C LEU A 61 -9.65 -8.61 23.30
N GLU A 62 -8.63 -8.91 24.11
CA GLU A 62 -8.43 -10.25 24.68
C GLU A 62 -9.63 -10.67 25.53
N ARG A 63 -10.13 -9.78 26.39
CA ARG A 63 -11.35 -10.05 27.18
C ARG A 63 -12.56 -10.39 26.32
N ARG A 64 -12.70 -9.74 25.14
CA ARG A 64 -13.80 -10.03 24.20
C ARG A 64 -13.56 -11.34 23.46
N LEU A 65 -12.32 -11.63 23.07
CA LEU A 65 -11.95 -12.90 22.45
C LEU A 65 -12.27 -14.10 23.37
N ASP A 66 -12.06 -13.95 24.67
CA ASP A 66 -12.40 -14.98 25.65
C ASP A 66 -13.91 -15.33 25.72
N GLY A 67 -14.75 -14.49 25.14
CA GLY A 67 -16.17 -14.76 24.97
C GLY A 67 -16.52 -15.71 23.83
N PHE A 68 -15.55 -16.07 22.98
CA PHE A 68 -15.77 -16.94 21.82
C PHE A 68 -15.20 -18.34 22.06
N SER A 69 -15.82 -19.34 21.45
CA SER A 69 -15.20 -20.65 21.24
C SER A 69 -14.45 -20.68 19.90
N ILE A 70 -13.45 -21.56 19.78
CA ILE A 70 -12.75 -21.81 18.51
C ILE A 70 -13.75 -22.20 17.40
N ALA A 71 -14.78 -22.95 17.73
CA ALA A 71 -15.82 -23.36 16.78
C ALA A 71 -16.60 -22.15 16.23
N GLU A 72 -16.93 -21.20 17.07
CA GLU A 72 -17.62 -19.96 16.66
C GLU A 72 -16.71 -19.07 15.80
N LEU A 73 -15.44 -18.90 16.20
CA LEU A 73 -14.46 -18.14 15.40
C LEU A 73 -14.30 -18.77 14.01
N LYS A 74 -14.14 -20.09 13.91
CA LYS A 74 -14.06 -20.80 12.62
C LYS A 74 -15.32 -20.62 11.77
N LYS A 75 -16.50 -20.69 12.36
CA LYS A 75 -17.78 -20.48 11.69
C LYS A 75 -17.87 -19.08 11.10
N ARG A 76 -17.53 -18.03 11.87
CA ARG A 76 -17.53 -16.64 11.42
C ARG A 76 -16.43 -16.39 10.38
N SER A 77 -15.24 -16.96 10.53
CA SER A 77 -14.16 -16.90 9.55
C SER A 77 -14.60 -17.46 8.18
N ASN A 78 -15.23 -18.64 8.18
CA ASN A 78 -15.76 -19.24 6.97
C ASN A 78 -16.88 -18.39 6.33
N ALA A 79 -17.69 -17.73 7.13
CA ALA A 79 -18.72 -16.81 6.63
C ALA A 79 -18.07 -15.56 6.00
N ALA A 80 -17.08 -14.97 6.66
CA ALA A 80 -16.32 -13.83 6.16
C ALA A 80 -15.61 -14.14 4.83
N THR A 81 -14.96 -15.32 4.73
CA THR A 81 -14.35 -15.77 3.47
C THR A 81 -15.36 -15.88 2.33
N ARG A 82 -16.56 -16.45 2.59
CA ARG A 82 -17.63 -16.50 1.59
C ARG A 82 -18.14 -15.12 1.18
N GLU A 83 -18.20 -14.19 2.12
CA GLU A 83 -18.60 -12.81 1.85
C GLU A 83 -17.59 -12.13 0.92
N PHE A 84 -16.29 -12.26 1.16
CA PHE A 84 -15.25 -11.76 0.26
C PHE A 84 -15.38 -12.32 -1.17
N MET A 85 -15.66 -13.63 -1.29
CA MET A 85 -15.94 -14.23 -2.60
C MET A 85 -17.14 -13.58 -3.29
N THR A 86 -18.24 -13.40 -2.55
CA THR A 86 -19.48 -12.85 -3.10
C THR A 86 -19.31 -11.38 -3.52
N LEU A 87 -18.51 -10.61 -2.78
CA LEU A 87 -18.20 -9.21 -3.09
C LEU A 87 -17.16 -9.05 -4.21
N GLY A 88 -16.56 -10.17 -4.70
CA GLY A 88 -15.53 -10.12 -5.72
C GLY A 88 -14.22 -9.46 -5.23
N VAL A 89 -13.96 -9.49 -3.92
CA VAL A 89 -12.72 -8.98 -3.34
C VAL A 89 -11.62 -10.00 -3.62
N THR A 90 -11.11 -9.96 -4.85
CA THR A 90 -10.15 -10.94 -5.36
C THR A 90 -8.87 -10.24 -5.86
N PHE A 91 -7.80 -11.00 -5.88
CA PHE A 91 -6.56 -10.63 -6.53
C PHE A 91 -6.21 -11.72 -7.56
N THR A 92 -6.09 -11.33 -8.81
CA THR A 92 -5.81 -12.27 -9.90
C THR A 92 -4.32 -12.55 -9.99
N VAL A 93 -3.94 -13.83 -9.85
CA VAL A 93 -2.57 -14.28 -10.07
C VAL A 93 -2.50 -14.95 -11.44
N TYR A 94 -1.62 -14.44 -12.29
CA TYR A 94 -1.33 -15.04 -13.58
C TYR A 94 -0.18 -16.04 -13.42
N SER A 95 -0.41 -17.30 -13.76
CA SER A 95 0.63 -18.32 -13.89
C SER A 95 0.84 -18.65 -15.38
N ASN A 96 1.93 -19.35 -15.72
CA ASN A 96 2.25 -19.70 -17.12
C ASN A 96 1.16 -20.54 -17.82
N ARG A 97 0.13 -20.97 -17.11
CA ARG A 97 -0.94 -21.83 -17.66
C ARG A 97 -2.35 -21.43 -17.28
N ASP A 98 -2.54 -20.66 -16.18
CA ASP A 98 -3.87 -20.39 -15.64
C ASP A 98 -3.96 -19.00 -15.04
N GLN A 99 -5.14 -18.37 -15.22
CA GLN A 99 -5.56 -17.22 -14.47
C GLN A 99 -6.31 -17.71 -13.24
N ILE A 100 -5.81 -17.42 -12.04
CA ILE A 100 -6.43 -17.86 -10.79
C ILE A 100 -6.79 -16.63 -9.97
N ASP A 101 -8.09 -16.44 -9.75
CA ASP A 101 -8.57 -15.46 -8.80
C ASP A 101 -8.39 -16.01 -7.39
N ARG A 102 -7.58 -15.32 -6.62
CA ARG A 102 -7.32 -15.66 -5.22
C ARG A 102 -8.05 -14.69 -4.31
N ILE A 103 -8.57 -15.23 -3.23
CA ILE A 103 -9.08 -14.45 -2.12
C ILE A 103 -7.94 -14.25 -1.14
N LEU A 104 -7.83 -13.04 -0.62
CA LEU A 104 -6.92 -12.78 0.48
C LEU A 104 -7.41 -13.52 1.74
N PRO A 105 -6.55 -14.27 2.42
CA PRO A 105 -6.90 -14.88 3.69
C PRO A 105 -7.33 -13.81 4.69
N PHE A 106 -8.46 -14.04 5.36
CA PHE A 106 -8.95 -13.15 6.41
C PHE A 106 -8.60 -13.72 7.78
N ASP A 107 -7.78 -12.98 8.53
CA ASP A 107 -7.51 -13.28 9.93
C ASP A 107 -8.61 -12.70 10.81
N VAL A 108 -9.19 -13.57 11.64
CA VAL A 108 -10.30 -13.21 12.54
C VAL A 108 -9.83 -12.55 13.83
N ILE A 109 -8.55 -12.67 14.15
CA ILE A 109 -7.95 -12.01 15.30
C ILE A 109 -7.32 -10.72 14.82
N PRO A 110 -7.87 -9.55 15.18
CA PRO A 110 -7.34 -8.30 14.67
C PRO A 110 -5.94 -8.00 15.21
N ARG A 111 -5.07 -7.59 14.34
CA ARG A 111 -3.76 -7.04 14.67
C ARG A 111 -3.91 -5.63 15.22
N VAL A 112 -3.58 -5.41 16.48
CA VAL A 112 -3.69 -4.10 17.12
C VAL A 112 -2.35 -3.39 17.08
N ILE A 113 -2.33 -2.21 16.44
CA ILE A 113 -1.18 -1.31 16.47
C ILE A 113 -1.55 -0.13 17.36
N PRO A 114 -0.90 0.07 18.51
CA PRO A 114 -1.15 1.19 19.40
C PRO A 114 -0.96 2.55 18.72
N GLY A 115 -1.75 3.55 19.09
CA GLY A 115 -1.70 4.88 18.49
C GLY A 115 -0.30 5.50 18.50
N VAL A 116 0.46 5.35 19.59
CA VAL A 116 1.84 5.85 19.71
C VAL A 116 2.79 5.19 18.71
N GLU A 117 2.66 3.88 18.50
CA GLU A 117 3.45 3.17 17.48
C GLU A 117 3.06 3.61 16.07
N TRP A 118 1.74 3.76 15.83
CA TRP A 118 1.24 4.25 14.54
C TRP A 118 1.72 5.65 14.21
N GLU A 119 1.72 6.58 15.16
CA GLU A 119 2.23 7.95 14.98
C GLU A 119 3.70 7.97 14.57
N ARG A 120 4.51 7.09 15.17
CA ARG A 120 5.91 6.93 14.75
C ARG A 120 6.04 6.36 13.35
N LEU A 121 5.23 5.36 13.00
CA LEU A 121 5.20 4.79 11.65
C LEU A 121 4.78 5.84 10.63
N GLU A 122 3.71 6.57 10.90
CA GLU A 122 3.19 7.65 10.05
C GLU A 122 4.26 8.73 9.81
N ALA A 123 4.89 9.22 10.87
CA ALA A 123 5.98 10.21 10.77
C ALA A 123 7.16 9.68 9.92
N GLY A 124 7.54 8.42 10.11
CA GLY A 124 8.63 7.82 9.35
C GLY A 124 8.30 7.59 7.88
N VAL A 125 7.06 7.23 7.56
CA VAL A 125 6.60 7.10 6.17
C VAL A 125 6.54 8.47 5.50
N ILE A 126 6.02 9.50 6.17
CA ILE A 126 6.00 10.88 5.66
C ILE A 126 7.42 11.37 5.37
N GLN A 127 8.36 11.20 6.30
CA GLN A 127 9.76 11.54 6.11
C GLN A 127 10.35 10.83 4.87
N ARG A 128 10.09 9.56 4.74
CA ARG A 128 10.59 8.72 3.66
C ARG A 128 10.05 9.17 2.29
N VAL A 129 8.75 9.40 2.19
CA VAL A 129 8.11 9.90 0.95
C VAL A 129 8.61 11.30 0.58
N ALA A 130 8.84 12.17 1.56
CA ALA A 130 9.42 13.49 1.33
C ALA A 130 10.84 13.39 0.73
N ALA A 131 11.68 12.50 1.27
CA ALA A 131 13.02 12.25 0.72
C ALA A 131 12.97 11.66 -0.68
N MET A 132 12.06 10.73 -0.97
CA MET A 132 11.85 10.17 -2.31
C MET A 132 11.38 11.24 -3.31
N ASN A 133 10.47 12.13 -2.93
CA ASN A 133 10.06 13.24 -3.78
C ASN A 133 11.21 14.20 -4.07
N ALA A 134 12.02 14.55 -3.07
CA ALA A 134 13.21 15.37 -3.26
C ALA A 134 14.24 14.71 -4.18
N PHE A 135 14.44 13.41 -4.01
CA PHE A 135 15.32 12.60 -4.87
C PHE A 135 14.84 12.58 -6.32
N LEU A 136 13.55 12.32 -6.56
CA LEU A 136 12.98 12.32 -7.92
C LEU A 136 13.09 13.70 -8.57
N GLY A 137 12.80 14.77 -7.83
CA GLY A 137 12.99 16.14 -8.32
C GLY A 137 14.45 16.47 -8.64
N ASP A 138 15.40 15.87 -7.92
CA ASP A 138 16.83 16.07 -8.18
C ASP A 138 17.33 15.26 -9.39
N ILE A 139 16.98 13.99 -9.53
CA ILE A 139 17.45 13.15 -10.66
C ILE A 139 16.87 13.59 -12.01
N TYR A 140 15.67 14.18 -12.03
CA TYR A 140 15.06 14.79 -13.21
C TYR A 140 15.39 16.29 -13.35
N GLY A 141 16.23 16.85 -12.47
CA GLY A 141 16.69 18.23 -12.49
C GLY A 141 18.21 18.30 -12.43
N LYS A 142 18.73 18.81 -11.31
CA LYS A 142 20.16 19.14 -11.13
C LYS A 142 21.08 17.94 -10.94
N GLN A 143 20.55 16.76 -10.58
CA GLN A 143 21.29 15.51 -10.35
C GLN A 143 22.40 15.65 -9.27
N ARG A 144 22.14 16.38 -8.20
CA ARG A 144 23.12 16.66 -7.14
C ARG A 144 23.54 15.39 -6.41
N ALA A 145 22.57 14.56 -5.99
CA ALA A 145 22.87 13.32 -5.29
C ALA A 145 23.75 12.35 -6.11
N LEU A 146 23.64 12.39 -7.45
CA LEU A 146 24.49 11.60 -8.33
C LEU A 146 25.90 12.20 -8.40
N LYS A 147 26.02 13.52 -8.53
CA LYS A 147 27.29 14.25 -8.59
C LYS A 147 28.06 14.16 -7.30
N ASP A 148 27.37 14.21 -6.17
CA ASP A 148 27.94 14.14 -4.82
C ASP A 148 28.21 12.69 -4.35
N GLY A 149 27.92 11.69 -5.20
CA GLY A 149 28.18 10.28 -4.90
C GLY A 149 27.33 9.68 -3.77
N ILE A 150 26.18 10.27 -3.48
CA ILE A 150 25.22 9.77 -2.47
C ILE A 150 24.61 8.45 -2.92
N ILE A 151 24.31 8.35 -4.21
CA ILE A 151 23.83 7.15 -4.89
C ILE A 151 24.56 7.01 -6.23
N PRO A 152 24.99 5.80 -6.67
CA PRO A 152 25.65 5.60 -7.95
C PRO A 152 24.79 6.07 -9.14
N ALA A 153 25.38 6.88 -10.03
CA ALA A 153 24.67 7.43 -11.18
C ALA A 153 24.14 6.34 -12.12
N GLU A 154 24.88 5.27 -12.33
CA GLU A 154 24.49 4.15 -13.16
C GLU A 154 23.32 3.34 -12.61
N LEU A 155 23.12 3.34 -11.28
CA LEU A 155 21.96 2.72 -10.65
C LEU A 155 20.66 3.49 -11.00
N VAL A 156 20.76 4.78 -11.18
CA VAL A 156 19.63 5.67 -11.46
C VAL A 156 19.43 5.86 -12.96
N LEU A 157 20.45 6.32 -13.66
CA LEU A 157 20.36 6.63 -15.11
C LEU A 157 20.29 5.39 -15.98
N GLY A 158 20.80 4.26 -15.51
CA GLY A 158 20.69 2.94 -16.15
C GLY A 158 19.42 2.17 -15.75
N ASN A 159 18.58 2.71 -14.88
CA ASN A 159 17.34 2.06 -14.45
C ASN A 159 16.32 2.03 -15.58
N ALA A 160 15.69 0.87 -15.81
CA ALA A 160 14.68 0.70 -16.86
C ALA A 160 13.45 1.62 -16.67
N ASN A 161 13.20 2.09 -15.44
CA ASN A 161 12.11 3.02 -15.13
C ASN A 161 12.53 4.50 -15.15
N TYR A 162 13.82 4.81 -15.43
CA TYR A 162 14.24 6.20 -15.62
C TYR A 162 13.68 6.73 -16.93
N ARG A 163 13.00 7.88 -16.87
CA ARG A 163 12.34 8.50 -18.02
C ARG A 163 13.03 9.82 -18.36
N LYS A 164 13.91 9.77 -19.36
CA LYS A 164 14.60 10.98 -19.87
C LYS A 164 13.63 12.10 -20.31
N GLU A 165 12.42 11.71 -20.70
CA GLU A 165 11.33 12.59 -21.09
C GLU A 165 10.86 13.52 -19.98
N MET A 166 11.21 13.18 -18.72
CA MET A 166 10.91 13.98 -17.52
C MET A 166 12.02 14.96 -17.14
N GLN A 167 13.17 14.90 -17.84
CA GLN A 167 14.29 15.80 -17.54
C GLN A 167 13.84 17.27 -17.67
N ASP A 168 14.10 18.05 -16.63
CA ASP A 168 13.74 19.47 -16.49
C ASP A 168 12.24 19.79 -16.69
N LEU A 169 11.37 18.78 -16.64
CA LEU A 169 9.92 18.96 -16.70
C LEU A 169 9.37 19.30 -15.32
N PRO A 170 8.75 20.48 -15.12
CA PRO A 170 8.15 20.82 -13.86
C PRO A 170 6.91 19.95 -13.60
N VAL A 171 6.85 19.34 -12.42
CA VAL A 171 5.65 18.66 -11.95
C VAL A 171 4.88 19.53 -10.97
N PRO A 172 3.54 19.41 -10.84
CA PRO A 172 2.76 20.22 -9.91
C PRO A 172 3.31 20.15 -8.49
N HIS A 173 3.55 21.30 -7.88
CA HIS A 173 4.12 21.45 -6.52
C HIS A 173 5.46 20.73 -6.28
N GLY A 174 6.18 20.28 -7.31
CA GLY A 174 7.39 19.48 -7.19
C GLY A 174 7.14 18.06 -6.65
N THR A 175 5.89 17.61 -6.63
CA THR A 175 5.48 16.32 -6.07
C THR A 175 5.36 15.28 -7.18
N TYR A 176 6.22 14.27 -7.13
CA TYR A 176 6.20 13.13 -8.06
C TYR A 176 5.32 12.00 -7.54
N ILE A 177 5.46 11.66 -6.25
CA ILE A 177 4.72 10.57 -5.58
C ILE A 177 3.61 11.19 -4.73
N HIS A 178 2.36 10.99 -5.16
CA HIS A 178 1.15 11.41 -4.46
C HIS A 178 0.57 10.26 -3.61
N VAL A 179 0.80 9.02 -4.06
CA VAL A 179 0.42 7.80 -3.36
C VAL A 179 1.63 6.88 -3.31
N CYS A 180 2.03 6.47 -2.11
CA CYS A 180 3.12 5.52 -1.88
C CYS A 180 2.59 4.32 -1.11
N GLY A 181 2.98 3.12 -1.54
CA GLY A 181 2.80 1.89 -0.79
C GLY A 181 4.12 1.50 -0.14
N THR A 182 4.31 1.84 1.11
CA THR A 182 5.49 1.41 1.88
C THR A 182 5.16 0.13 2.62
N ASP A 183 5.83 -0.95 2.25
CA ASP A 183 5.66 -2.26 2.88
C ASP A 183 6.44 -2.31 4.19
N ILE A 184 5.70 -2.51 5.28
CA ILE A 184 6.25 -2.52 6.64
C ILE A 184 6.11 -3.92 7.23
N VAL A 185 7.18 -4.43 7.82
CA VAL A 185 7.21 -5.69 8.54
C VAL A 185 7.57 -5.47 10.00
N ARG A 186 7.02 -6.29 10.88
CA ARG A 186 7.42 -6.35 12.28
C ARG A 186 8.23 -7.62 12.49
N GLY A 187 9.44 -7.48 12.99
CA GLY A 187 10.30 -8.59 13.27
C GLY A 187 10.02 -9.23 14.63
N LYS A 188 10.63 -10.39 14.87
CA LYS A 188 10.61 -11.12 16.15
C LYS A 188 10.99 -10.25 17.36
N ASP A 189 11.84 -9.24 17.13
CA ASP A 189 12.27 -8.26 18.14
C ASP A 189 11.22 -7.16 18.42
N GLY A 190 10.06 -7.23 17.81
CA GLY A 190 8.96 -6.26 17.94
C GLY A 190 9.19 -4.94 17.22
N LYS A 191 10.29 -4.78 16.46
CA LYS A 191 10.58 -3.55 15.72
C LYS A 191 9.97 -3.56 14.34
N PHE A 192 9.37 -2.44 13.97
CA PHE A 192 8.93 -2.19 12.60
C PHE A 192 10.10 -1.79 11.71
N ARG A 193 10.11 -2.34 10.49
CA ARG A 193 11.09 -2.02 9.44
C ARG A 193 10.41 -1.90 8.10
N VAL A 194 10.94 -1.05 7.24
CA VAL A 194 10.49 -0.97 5.85
C VAL A 194 11.10 -2.12 5.07
N LEU A 195 10.29 -2.82 4.29
CA LEU A 195 10.70 -3.93 3.42
C LEU A 195 10.95 -3.47 1.99
N GLU A 196 10.07 -2.62 1.46
CA GLU A 196 10.19 -1.99 0.15
C GLU A 196 9.26 -0.78 0.04
N ASP A 197 9.46 0.03 -0.99
CA ASP A 197 8.61 1.16 -1.34
C ASP A 197 8.05 0.98 -2.75
N ASN A 198 6.78 1.32 -2.92
CA ASN A 198 6.08 1.31 -4.19
C ASN A 198 5.57 2.73 -4.50
N GLY A 199 6.30 3.48 -5.34
CA GLY A 199 6.01 4.88 -5.69
C GLY A 199 5.44 5.07 -7.09
N ARG A 200 5.30 4.00 -7.91
CA ARG A 200 4.79 4.09 -9.28
C ARG A 200 3.28 3.93 -9.35
N THR A 201 2.79 2.73 -9.08
CA THR A 201 1.35 2.38 -9.11
C THR A 201 1.01 1.47 -7.93
N PRO A 202 1.15 1.94 -6.66
CA PRO A 202 0.92 1.09 -5.50
C PRO A 202 -0.52 0.57 -5.47
N SER A 203 -0.69 -0.66 -4.97
CA SER A 203 -1.98 -1.32 -4.80
C SER A 203 -2.11 -1.86 -3.38
N GLY A 204 -3.34 -2.16 -2.95
CA GLY A 204 -3.61 -2.86 -1.69
C GLY A 204 -4.52 -2.12 -0.72
N VAL A 205 -4.72 -0.81 -0.85
CA VAL A 205 -5.53 -0.03 0.09
C VAL A 205 -7.01 -0.41 0.08
N SER A 206 -7.55 -0.86 -1.05
CA SER A 206 -8.92 -1.38 -1.12
C SER A 206 -9.14 -2.54 -0.17
N TYR A 207 -8.16 -3.44 -0.08
CA TYR A 207 -8.21 -4.59 0.84
C TYR A 207 -8.14 -4.17 2.31
N VAL A 208 -7.39 -3.11 2.62
CA VAL A 208 -7.35 -2.53 3.99
C VAL A 208 -8.74 -2.03 4.40
N VAL A 209 -9.42 -1.29 3.52
CA VAL A 209 -10.76 -0.75 3.78
C VAL A 209 -11.79 -1.88 3.86
N GLU A 210 -11.78 -2.82 2.91
CA GLU A 210 -12.70 -3.96 2.91
C GLU A 210 -12.48 -4.91 4.08
N ASN A 211 -11.23 -5.16 4.50
CA ASN A 211 -10.93 -5.91 5.73
C ASN A 211 -11.54 -5.25 6.96
N ARG A 212 -11.48 -3.91 7.06
CA ARG A 212 -12.10 -3.16 8.15
C ARG A 212 -13.62 -3.32 8.13
N HIS A 213 -14.24 -3.17 6.96
CA HIS A 213 -15.69 -3.36 6.80
C HIS A 213 -16.11 -4.78 7.16
N LEU A 214 -15.36 -5.78 6.69
CA LEU A 214 -15.65 -7.18 6.99
C LEU A 214 -15.51 -7.48 8.48
N MET A 215 -14.45 -6.97 9.13
CA MET A 215 -14.27 -7.12 10.58
C MET A 215 -15.46 -6.53 11.36
N GLN A 216 -15.91 -5.34 10.97
CA GLN A 216 -17.05 -4.68 11.61
C GLN A 216 -18.37 -5.44 11.43
N ARG A 217 -18.58 -6.09 10.27
CA ARG A 217 -19.78 -6.90 9.99
C ARG A 217 -19.74 -8.28 10.61
N ALA A 218 -18.62 -8.99 10.46
CA ALA A 218 -18.48 -10.37 10.91
C ALA A 218 -18.21 -10.50 12.43
N PHE A 219 -17.53 -9.50 12.97
CA PHE A 219 -17.08 -9.49 14.36
C PHE A 219 -17.38 -8.17 15.09
N PRO A 220 -18.63 -7.65 15.02
CA PRO A 220 -18.98 -6.41 15.70
C PRO A 220 -18.69 -6.46 17.20
N ASP A 221 -18.88 -7.63 17.82
CA ASP A 221 -18.64 -7.85 19.26
C ASP A 221 -17.16 -7.65 19.65
N LEU A 222 -16.23 -7.84 18.70
CA LEU A 222 -14.79 -7.61 18.95
C LEU A 222 -14.40 -6.15 18.84
N VAL A 223 -14.98 -5.40 17.91
CA VAL A 223 -14.47 -4.08 17.51
C VAL A 223 -15.37 -2.91 17.87
N HIS A 224 -16.65 -3.17 18.22
CA HIS A 224 -17.59 -2.11 18.62
C HIS A 224 -17.08 -1.36 19.87
N ASP A 225 -17.21 -0.04 19.87
CA ASP A 225 -16.78 0.86 20.95
C ASP A 225 -15.27 0.85 21.27
N LEU A 226 -14.44 0.20 20.45
CA LEU A 226 -12.99 0.38 20.56
C LEU A 226 -12.58 1.69 19.87
N PRO A 227 -11.60 2.43 20.42
CA PRO A 227 -11.13 3.70 19.83
C PRO A 227 -10.22 3.44 18.62
N ILE A 228 -10.77 2.86 17.54
CA ILE A 228 -10.06 2.50 16.33
C ILE A 228 -10.14 3.67 15.34
N ARG A 229 -8.98 4.11 14.81
CA ARG A 229 -8.93 5.16 13.78
C ARG A 229 -9.69 4.71 12.51
N PRO A 230 -10.54 5.57 11.92
CA PRO A 230 -11.30 5.23 10.71
C PRO A 230 -10.37 5.13 9.50
N VAL A 231 -10.76 4.27 8.55
CA VAL A 231 -10.12 4.13 7.22
C VAL A 231 -11.11 4.40 6.08
N SER A 232 -12.39 4.54 6.39
CA SER A 232 -13.47 4.69 5.40
C SER A 232 -13.45 6.01 4.63
N ASN A 233 -12.69 6.99 5.09
CA ASN A 233 -12.55 8.29 4.41
C ASN A 233 -11.35 8.34 3.45
N TYR A 234 -10.70 7.20 3.17
CA TYR A 234 -9.52 7.15 2.30
C TYR A 234 -9.83 7.68 0.89
N GLY A 235 -10.91 7.22 0.27
CA GLY A 235 -11.28 7.66 -1.09
C GLY A 235 -11.53 9.15 -1.18
N GLN A 236 -12.24 9.71 -0.20
CA GLN A 236 -12.47 11.16 -0.11
C GLN A 236 -11.14 11.93 0.01
N LYS A 237 -10.26 11.54 0.94
CA LYS A 237 -8.95 12.18 1.13
C LYS A 237 -8.06 12.08 -0.10
N LEU A 238 -8.12 10.95 -0.81
CA LEU A 238 -7.39 10.80 -2.06
C LEU A 238 -7.92 11.75 -3.14
N ALA A 239 -9.24 11.87 -3.31
CA ALA A 239 -9.84 12.81 -4.24
C ALA A 239 -9.48 14.26 -3.90
N GLU A 240 -9.52 14.65 -2.62
CA GLU A 240 -9.11 15.97 -2.13
C GLU A 240 -7.64 16.26 -2.46
N ALA A 241 -6.74 15.30 -2.20
CA ALA A 241 -5.31 15.45 -2.50
C ALA A 241 -5.05 15.57 -4.01
N LEU A 242 -5.76 14.79 -4.82
CA LEU A 242 -5.65 14.85 -6.28
C LEU A 242 -6.22 16.15 -6.86
N SER A 243 -7.24 16.73 -6.25
CA SER A 243 -7.77 18.03 -6.67
C SER A 243 -6.73 19.15 -6.56
N GLN A 244 -5.84 19.07 -5.56
CA GLN A 244 -4.82 20.10 -5.32
C GLN A 244 -3.74 20.18 -6.40
N ILE A 245 -3.56 19.12 -7.20
CA ILE A 245 -2.56 19.09 -8.28
C ILE A 245 -3.13 19.51 -9.64
N ALA A 246 -4.35 19.98 -9.68
CA ALA A 246 -4.99 20.43 -10.90
C ALA A 246 -4.19 21.57 -11.60
N PRO A 247 -4.28 21.69 -12.93
CA PRO A 247 -3.71 22.80 -13.66
C PRO A 247 -4.15 24.16 -13.11
N ALA A 248 -3.27 25.16 -13.18
CA ALA A 248 -3.56 26.50 -12.67
C ALA A 248 -4.84 27.09 -13.30
N GLY A 249 -5.68 27.71 -12.47
CA GLY A 249 -6.94 28.32 -12.88
C GLY A 249 -8.12 27.36 -13.04
N VAL A 250 -8.00 26.13 -12.53
CA VAL A 250 -9.09 25.15 -12.47
C VAL A 250 -9.52 24.99 -11.02
N ASP A 251 -10.68 25.56 -10.67
CA ASP A 251 -11.19 25.52 -9.29
C ASP A 251 -11.96 24.24 -8.98
N ASP A 252 -12.61 23.62 -10.00
CA ASP A 252 -13.36 22.36 -9.88
C ASP A 252 -12.79 21.33 -10.90
N PRO A 253 -11.73 20.63 -10.55
CA PRO A 253 -11.04 19.78 -11.49
C PRO A 253 -11.81 18.45 -11.73
N GLN A 254 -12.03 18.12 -12.99
CA GLN A 254 -12.47 16.78 -13.37
C GLN A 254 -11.30 15.80 -13.20
N ILE A 255 -11.44 14.91 -12.25
CA ILE A 255 -10.50 13.80 -11.98
C ILE A 255 -11.04 12.53 -12.63
N VAL A 256 -10.16 11.72 -13.20
CA VAL A 256 -10.51 10.37 -13.67
C VAL A 256 -9.49 9.34 -13.15
N LEU A 257 -9.93 8.09 -12.97
CA LEU A 257 -9.02 6.97 -12.70
C LEU A 257 -8.80 6.20 -14.01
N LEU A 258 -7.55 6.25 -14.51
CA LEU A 258 -7.16 5.55 -15.75
C LEU A 258 -6.69 4.13 -15.44
N SER A 259 -7.46 3.15 -15.90
CA SER A 259 -7.21 1.72 -15.73
C SER A 259 -6.75 1.06 -17.05
N PRO A 260 -5.89 0.04 -17.01
CA PRO A 260 -5.61 -0.81 -18.16
C PRO A 260 -6.75 -1.80 -18.48
N GLY A 261 -7.83 -1.81 -17.69
CA GLY A 261 -9.00 -2.68 -17.90
C GLY A 261 -8.98 -3.97 -17.08
N ALA A 262 -9.97 -4.81 -17.33
CA ALA A 262 -10.35 -5.96 -16.52
C ALA A 262 -9.29 -7.06 -16.40
N TYR A 263 -8.31 -7.09 -17.30
CA TYR A 263 -7.23 -8.08 -17.24
C TYR A 263 -6.09 -7.70 -16.25
N ASN A 264 -6.19 -6.54 -15.61
CA ASN A 264 -5.21 -6.17 -14.57
C ASN A 264 -5.52 -6.91 -13.27
N SER A 265 -4.49 -7.47 -12.63
CA SER A 265 -4.62 -8.21 -11.36
C SER A 265 -5.24 -7.40 -10.22
N ALA A 266 -5.08 -6.07 -10.23
CA ALA A 266 -5.64 -5.15 -9.26
C ALA A 266 -6.94 -4.45 -9.75
N TYR A 267 -7.63 -4.99 -10.75
CA TYR A 267 -8.81 -4.33 -11.34
C TYR A 267 -9.94 -4.11 -10.32
N PHE A 268 -10.10 -5.03 -9.37
CA PHE A 268 -11.01 -4.81 -8.23
C PHE A 268 -10.72 -3.48 -7.53
N GLU A 269 -9.45 -3.21 -7.23
CA GLU A 269 -9.04 -1.97 -6.57
C GLU A 269 -9.32 -0.73 -7.43
N HIS A 270 -9.17 -0.82 -8.75
CA HIS A 270 -9.47 0.31 -9.64
C HIS A 270 -10.96 0.70 -9.56
N ILE A 271 -11.86 -0.30 -9.62
CA ILE A 271 -13.30 -0.08 -9.46
C ILE A 271 -13.62 0.47 -8.07
N PHE A 272 -13.04 -0.14 -7.04
CA PHE A 272 -13.24 0.26 -5.65
C PHE A 272 -12.84 1.73 -5.44
N LEU A 273 -11.63 2.12 -5.84
CA LEU A 273 -11.13 3.48 -5.65
C LEU A 273 -11.91 4.51 -6.46
N ALA A 274 -12.25 4.23 -7.72
CA ALA A 274 -13.06 5.13 -8.54
C ALA A 274 -14.42 5.42 -7.86
N ARG A 275 -15.06 4.38 -7.31
CA ARG A 275 -16.32 4.51 -6.56
C ARG A 275 -16.15 5.31 -5.26
N GLU A 276 -15.13 4.99 -4.46
CA GLU A 276 -14.90 5.66 -3.17
C GLU A 276 -14.48 7.13 -3.33
N MET A 277 -13.80 7.46 -4.42
CA MET A 277 -13.44 8.81 -4.79
C MET A 277 -14.60 9.58 -5.47
N GLY A 278 -15.62 8.87 -5.98
CA GLY A 278 -16.69 9.48 -6.77
C GLY A 278 -16.22 9.97 -8.14
N VAL A 279 -15.22 9.34 -8.76
CA VAL A 279 -14.66 9.74 -10.06
C VAL A 279 -14.92 8.68 -11.14
N PRO A 280 -14.95 9.07 -12.43
CA PRO A 280 -15.07 8.11 -13.52
C PRO A 280 -13.87 7.13 -13.56
N LEU A 281 -14.17 5.84 -13.73
CA LEU A 281 -13.22 4.83 -14.16
C LEU A 281 -13.17 4.83 -15.67
N VAL A 282 -11.99 5.04 -16.25
CA VAL A 282 -11.79 5.14 -17.70
C VAL A 282 -10.64 4.24 -18.15
N GLU A 283 -10.72 3.80 -19.41
CA GLU A 283 -9.62 3.18 -20.15
C GLU A 283 -9.05 4.18 -21.16
N GLY A 284 -7.87 3.93 -21.74
CA GLY A 284 -7.27 4.83 -22.72
C GLY A 284 -8.16 5.17 -23.90
N ARG A 285 -9.00 4.21 -24.36
CA ARG A 285 -9.97 4.41 -25.44
C ARG A 285 -11.09 5.42 -25.13
N ASP A 286 -11.35 5.67 -23.84
CA ASP A 286 -12.38 6.61 -23.38
C ASP A 286 -11.87 8.04 -23.34
N LEU A 287 -10.56 8.22 -23.51
CA LEU A 287 -9.90 9.53 -23.50
C LEU A 287 -9.46 9.92 -24.93
N THR A 288 -9.25 11.21 -25.11
CA THR A 288 -8.65 11.79 -26.32
C THR A 288 -7.90 13.07 -25.97
N VAL A 289 -6.91 13.43 -26.80
CA VAL A 289 -6.18 14.69 -26.66
C VAL A 289 -6.47 15.57 -27.86
N GLU A 290 -7.05 16.76 -27.61
CA GLU A 290 -7.29 17.77 -28.60
C GLU A 290 -6.66 19.09 -28.17
N LYS A 291 -5.85 19.71 -29.05
CA LYS A 291 -5.15 20.98 -28.81
C LYS A 291 -4.39 20.97 -27.48
N ASP A 292 -3.67 19.86 -27.23
CA ASP A 292 -2.88 19.62 -26.01
C ASP A 292 -3.71 19.66 -24.69
N ARG A 293 -5.00 19.29 -24.75
CA ARG A 293 -5.89 19.10 -23.61
C ARG A 293 -6.51 17.75 -23.66
N VAL A 294 -6.69 17.14 -22.49
CA VAL A 294 -7.31 15.81 -22.36
C VAL A 294 -8.80 15.95 -22.19
N PHE A 295 -9.53 15.10 -22.88
CA PHE A 295 -10.99 15.01 -22.79
C PHE A 295 -11.44 13.55 -22.61
N MET A 296 -12.49 13.37 -21.83
CA MET A 296 -13.22 12.12 -21.72
C MET A 296 -14.39 12.14 -22.71
N LYS A 297 -14.55 11.05 -23.45
CA LYS A 297 -15.69 10.83 -24.37
C LYS A 297 -16.92 10.46 -23.56
N THR A 298 -17.98 11.24 -23.69
CA THR A 298 -19.26 11.01 -23.01
C THR A 298 -20.41 11.00 -24.02
N VAL A 299 -21.59 10.54 -23.59
CA VAL A 299 -22.82 10.61 -24.41
C VAL A 299 -23.21 12.06 -24.77
N GLY A 300 -22.80 13.04 -23.98
CA GLY A 300 -23.03 14.46 -24.20
C GLY A 300 -21.90 15.17 -24.99
N GLY A 301 -20.89 14.43 -25.46
CA GLY A 301 -19.71 14.99 -26.13
C GLY A 301 -18.42 14.85 -25.32
N LEU A 302 -17.47 15.74 -25.57
CA LEU A 302 -16.18 15.74 -24.89
C LEU A 302 -16.24 16.55 -23.59
N ALA A 303 -15.89 15.88 -22.48
CA ALA A 303 -15.76 16.52 -21.17
C ALA A 303 -14.26 16.70 -20.83
N PRO A 304 -13.79 17.89 -20.38
CA PRO A 304 -12.38 18.11 -20.06
C PRO A 304 -11.94 17.24 -18.89
N VAL A 305 -10.68 16.79 -18.92
CA VAL A 305 -10.02 16.05 -17.84
C VAL A 305 -8.81 16.82 -17.37
N HIS A 306 -8.73 17.09 -16.06
CA HIS A 306 -7.69 17.94 -15.48
C HIS A 306 -6.67 17.15 -14.67
N VAL A 307 -7.11 16.03 -14.05
CA VAL A 307 -6.23 15.16 -13.25
C VAL A 307 -6.52 13.69 -13.61
N ILE A 308 -5.46 12.96 -13.85
CA ILE A 308 -5.53 11.51 -14.11
C ILE A 308 -4.82 10.77 -12.97
N TYR A 309 -5.59 10.04 -12.16
CA TYR A 309 -5.03 9.02 -11.28
C TYR A 309 -4.80 7.75 -12.10
N ARG A 310 -3.54 7.52 -12.48
CA ARG A 310 -3.19 6.42 -13.36
C ARG A 310 -2.90 5.12 -12.62
N ARG A 311 -3.43 4.03 -13.15
CA ARG A 311 -3.12 2.67 -12.74
C ARG A 311 -2.38 1.92 -13.86
N LEU A 312 -1.71 2.66 -14.72
CA LEU A 312 -1.00 2.21 -15.91
C LEU A 312 0.47 2.54 -15.78
N ASN A 313 1.36 1.58 -16.16
CA ASN A 313 2.80 1.81 -16.17
C ASN A 313 3.18 2.84 -17.24
N ASP A 314 4.30 3.53 -17.03
CA ASP A 314 4.80 4.59 -17.90
C ASP A 314 4.86 4.16 -19.37
N ASP A 315 5.38 2.94 -19.64
CA ASP A 315 5.55 2.41 -21.00
C ASP A 315 4.27 2.39 -21.82
N PHE A 316 3.13 2.30 -21.17
CA PHE A 316 1.82 2.18 -21.81
C PHE A 316 1.02 3.49 -21.87
N LEU A 317 1.51 4.57 -21.24
CA LEU A 317 0.74 5.80 -21.05
C LEU A 317 0.48 6.56 -22.34
N ASP A 318 1.51 6.69 -23.21
CA ASP A 318 1.41 7.45 -24.45
C ASP A 318 2.20 6.75 -25.56
N PRO A 319 1.52 6.18 -26.58
CA PRO A 319 2.18 5.49 -27.69
C PRO A 319 3.02 6.41 -28.58
N GLU A 320 2.81 7.74 -28.55
CA GLU A 320 3.64 8.69 -29.29
C GLU A 320 5.02 8.90 -28.63
N VAL A 321 5.18 8.52 -27.35
CA VAL A 321 6.41 8.80 -26.58
C VAL A 321 7.10 7.54 -26.09
N PHE A 322 6.32 6.54 -25.64
CA PHE A 322 6.83 5.30 -25.06
C PHE A 322 6.70 4.12 -26.02
N ARG A 323 5.79 3.18 -25.72
CA ARG A 323 5.57 1.99 -26.56
C ARG A 323 4.60 2.28 -27.70
N PRO A 324 5.05 2.29 -28.98
CA PRO A 324 4.18 2.62 -30.11
C PRO A 324 3.02 1.63 -30.33
N ASP A 325 3.15 0.39 -29.84
CA ASP A 325 2.13 -0.66 -29.92
C ASP A 325 1.15 -0.65 -28.73
N SER A 326 1.26 0.33 -27.83
CA SER A 326 0.36 0.42 -26.68
C SER A 326 -1.07 0.79 -27.10
N MET A 327 -2.00 -0.09 -26.77
CA MET A 327 -3.44 0.13 -26.92
C MET A 327 -4.12 0.59 -25.64
N LEU A 328 -3.34 0.70 -24.54
CA LEU A 328 -3.85 1.00 -23.19
C LEU A 328 -3.77 2.48 -22.85
N GLY A 329 -2.90 3.21 -23.50
CA GLY A 329 -2.62 4.62 -23.24
C GLY A 329 -3.43 5.57 -24.10
N VAL A 330 -3.04 6.86 -24.03
CA VAL A 330 -3.72 7.96 -24.70
C VAL A 330 -2.71 8.69 -25.58
N PRO A 331 -2.82 8.63 -26.94
CA PRO A 331 -1.92 9.33 -27.83
C PRO A 331 -1.90 10.84 -27.54
N GLY A 332 -0.70 11.42 -27.36
CA GLY A 332 -0.50 12.84 -27.07
C GLY A 332 -0.68 13.23 -25.60
N LEU A 333 -0.87 12.27 -24.69
CA LEU A 333 -1.02 12.55 -23.26
C LEU A 333 0.21 13.29 -22.69
N MET A 334 1.40 12.85 -23.04
CA MET A 334 2.64 13.49 -22.60
C MET A 334 2.81 14.91 -23.16
N ARG A 335 2.23 15.21 -24.29
CA ARG A 335 2.20 16.57 -24.88
C ARG A 335 1.30 17.48 -24.04
N ALA A 336 0.10 17.02 -23.66
CA ALA A 336 -0.80 17.73 -22.75
C ALA A 336 -0.16 17.95 -21.37
N TYR A 337 0.50 16.92 -20.84
CA TYR A 337 1.20 16.97 -19.55
C TYR A 337 2.34 17.98 -19.54
N ARG A 338 3.20 17.98 -20.57
CA ARG A 338 4.29 18.97 -20.72
C ARG A 338 3.82 20.41 -20.83
N LYS A 339 2.60 20.62 -21.34
CA LYS A 339 1.96 21.94 -21.40
C LYS A 339 1.32 22.37 -20.08
N GLY A 340 1.30 21.51 -19.08
CA GLY A 340 0.64 21.77 -17.81
C GLY A 340 -0.89 21.81 -17.89
N ASN A 341 -1.47 21.19 -18.93
CA ASN A 341 -2.92 21.16 -19.15
C ASN A 341 -3.61 19.96 -18.47
N VAL A 342 -2.84 19.01 -17.97
CA VAL A 342 -3.30 17.86 -17.19
C VAL A 342 -2.25 17.49 -16.17
N ALA A 343 -2.65 17.05 -14.99
CA ALA A 343 -1.77 16.45 -13.98
C ALA A 343 -1.89 14.93 -13.97
N LEU A 344 -0.77 14.25 -13.70
CA LEU A 344 -0.69 12.80 -13.57
C LEU A 344 -0.25 12.43 -12.15
N ALA A 345 -0.98 11.55 -11.51
CA ALA A 345 -0.64 10.99 -10.20
C ALA A 345 -0.53 9.44 -10.28
N ASN A 346 0.58 8.81 -9.89
CA ASN A 346 1.87 9.45 -9.62
C ASN A 346 2.47 9.94 -10.94
N ALA A 347 3.41 10.86 -10.86
CA ALA A 347 4.11 11.40 -12.03
C ALA A 347 4.83 10.29 -12.81
N VAL A 348 5.11 10.55 -14.08
CA VAL A 348 5.94 9.68 -14.92
C VAL A 348 7.35 9.62 -14.35
N GLY A 349 8.00 8.46 -14.42
CA GLY A 349 9.38 8.26 -13.98
C GLY A 349 9.55 7.95 -12.49
N THR A 350 8.47 7.85 -11.72
CA THR A 350 8.52 7.49 -10.29
C THR A 350 8.97 6.05 -10.04
N GLY A 351 8.91 5.19 -11.05
CA GLY A 351 9.32 3.79 -10.94
C GLY A 351 10.80 3.58 -10.59
N VAL A 352 11.64 4.61 -10.68
CA VAL A 352 13.02 4.57 -10.15
C VAL A 352 13.01 4.37 -8.62
N ALA A 353 12.02 4.92 -7.93
CA ALA A 353 11.87 4.77 -6.48
C ALA A 353 11.37 3.37 -6.06
N ASP A 354 10.79 2.58 -6.99
CA ASP A 354 10.36 1.19 -6.74
C ASP A 354 11.54 0.20 -6.76
N ASP A 355 12.71 0.61 -7.26
CA ASP A 355 13.86 -0.25 -7.40
C ASP A 355 14.44 -0.64 -6.03
N LYS A 356 14.58 -1.94 -5.79
CA LYS A 356 15.03 -2.47 -4.49
C LYS A 356 16.49 -2.10 -4.16
N ALA A 357 17.31 -1.80 -5.17
CA ALA A 357 18.65 -1.29 -4.91
C ALA A 357 18.59 0.21 -4.55
N VAL A 358 17.71 1.01 -5.19
CA VAL A 358 17.47 2.41 -4.81
C VAL A 358 16.92 2.49 -3.38
N TYR A 359 15.98 1.60 -3.05
CA TYR A 359 15.44 1.47 -1.69
C TYR A 359 16.54 1.40 -0.61
N ALA A 360 17.63 0.68 -0.85
CA ALA A 360 18.72 0.54 0.12
C ALA A 360 19.44 1.87 0.41
N TYR A 361 19.34 2.85 -0.49
CA TYR A 361 19.91 4.19 -0.32
C TYR A 361 18.97 5.18 0.35
N ILE A 362 17.68 4.88 0.55
CA ILE A 362 16.72 5.84 1.13
C ILE A 362 17.20 6.42 2.47
N PRO A 363 17.80 5.67 3.42
CA PRO A 363 18.33 6.26 4.63
C PRO A 363 19.40 7.33 4.39
N ARG A 364 20.23 7.17 3.35
CA ARG A 364 21.24 8.16 2.95
C ARG A 364 20.57 9.38 2.31
N LEU A 365 19.50 9.16 1.49
CA LEU A 365 18.74 10.22 0.85
C LEU A 365 17.96 11.06 1.88
N ILE A 366 17.42 10.46 2.93
CA ILE A 366 16.80 11.17 4.06
C ILE A 366 17.83 12.14 4.69
N ARG A 367 19.03 11.65 5.04
CA ARG A 367 20.08 12.51 5.60
C ARG A 367 20.49 13.62 4.64
N TYR A 368 20.63 13.29 3.36
CA TYR A 368 21.09 14.23 2.34
C TYR A 368 20.08 15.35 2.04
N TYR A 369 18.82 15.00 1.82
CA TYR A 369 17.82 15.99 1.41
C TYR A 369 17.12 16.67 2.58
N LEU A 370 16.91 15.95 3.68
CA LEU A 370 16.14 16.46 4.83
C LEU A 370 17.05 16.88 6.00
N SER A 371 18.31 16.48 6.01
CA SER A 371 19.23 16.69 7.14
C SER A 371 18.71 16.06 8.44
N GLU A 372 18.02 14.92 8.31
CA GLU A 372 17.38 14.20 9.41
C GLU A 372 17.91 12.77 9.50
N GLU A 373 17.78 12.14 10.68
CA GLU A 373 17.98 10.71 10.82
C GLU A 373 16.71 9.93 10.48
N PRO A 374 16.80 8.74 9.85
CA PRO A 374 15.64 7.92 9.56
C PRO A 374 14.86 7.56 10.84
N ILE A 375 13.54 7.79 10.82
CA ILE A 375 12.64 7.45 11.94
C ILE A 375 12.33 5.96 11.96
N ILE A 376 12.26 5.34 10.79
CA ILE A 376 12.04 3.88 10.60
C ILE A 376 13.23 3.32 9.83
N ASP A 377 13.79 2.22 10.34
CA ASP A 377 14.88 1.52 9.68
C ASP A 377 14.41 0.73 8.46
N ASN A 378 15.29 0.54 7.49
CA ASN A 378 15.12 -0.47 6.46
C ASN A 378 15.36 -1.88 7.06
N VAL A 379 14.79 -2.90 6.42
CA VAL A 379 15.36 -4.25 6.50
C VAL A 379 16.79 -4.19 5.96
N GLU A 380 17.72 -4.82 6.67
CA GLU A 380 19.11 -4.90 6.23
C GLU A 380 19.18 -5.43 4.79
N THR A 381 19.87 -4.70 3.92
CA THR A 381 19.87 -5.01 2.48
C THR A 381 21.27 -4.89 1.92
N HIS A 382 21.72 -5.96 1.29
CA HIS A 382 23.01 -6.04 0.61
C HIS A 382 22.81 -5.92 -0.90
N ILE A 383 23.47 -4.95 -1.51
CA ILE A 383 23.36 -4.67 -2.95
C ILE A 383 24.42 -5.51 -3.65
N CYS A 384 24.00 -6.50 -4.47
CA CYS A 384 24.94 -7.43 -5.11
C CYS A 384 25.76 -6.79 -6.24
N ARG A 385 25.39 -5.59 -6.70
CA ARG A 385 26.24 -4.77 -7.58
C ARG A 385 27.57 -4.37 -6.90
N GLU A 386 27.57 -4.21 -5.59
CA GLU A 386 28.74 -3.88 -4.80
C GLU A 386 29.53 -5.16 -4.48
N PRO A 387 30.88 -5.18 -4.67
CA PRO A 387 31.67 -6.38 -4.44
C PRO A 387 31.50 -7.02 -3.07
N GLU A 388 31.36 -6.20 -2.01
CA GLU A 388 31.13 -6.65 -0.65
C GLU A 388 29.75 -7.28 -0.48
N GLY A 389 28.70 -6.67 -1.06
CA GLY A 389 27.35 -7.17 -1.03
C GLY A 389 27.21 -8.49 -1.80
N LEU A 390 27.88 -8.61 -2.96
CA LEU A 390 27.92 -9.84 -3.74
C LEU A 390 28.59 -10.97 -2.94
N LYS A 391 29.78 -10.71 -2.41
CA LYS A 391 30.50 -11.68 -1.59
C LYS A 391 29.68 -12.15 -0.40
N PHE A 392 29.13 -11.21 0.36
CA PHE A 392 28.27 -11.52 1.50
C PHE A 392 27.11 -12.43 1.11
N THR A 393 26.45 -12.09 -0.02
CA THR A 393 25.30 -12.86 -0.53
C THR A 393 25.72 -14.26 -0.95
N LEU A 394 26.80 -14.40 -1.73
CA LEU A 394 27.27 -15.71 -2.19
C LEU A 394 27.70 -16.61 -1.03
N ASP A 395 28.34 -16.06 -0.01
CA ASP A 395 28.80 -16.83 1.15
C ASP A 395 27.66 -17.30 2.05
N ARG A 396 26.49 -16.63 2.03
CA ARG A 396 25.37 -16.87 2.95
C ARG A 396 24.02 -17.12 2.27
N MET A 397 24.01 -17.42 1.00
CA MET A 397 22.82 -17.51 0.18
C MET A 397 21.78 -18.50 0.74
N GLU A 398 22.22 -19.55 1.45
CA GLU A 398 21.37 -20.54 2.10
C GLU A 398 20.48 -19.95 3.22
N SER A 399 20.87 -18.83 3.81
CA SER A 399 20.16 -18.14 4.91
C SER A 399 19.48 -16.84 4.50
N LEU A 400 19.65 -16.42 3.24
CA LEU A 400 19.19 -15.14 2.75
C LEU A 400 17.98 -15.29 1.81
N VAL A 401 17.28 -14.17 1.62
CA VAL A 401 16.30 -13.98 0.56
C VAL A 401 16.96 -13.13 -0.52
N VAL A 402 17.15 -13.70 -1.72
CA VAL A 402 17.72 -13.00 -2.88
C VAL A 402 16.59 -12.55 -3.78
N LYS A 403 16.58 -11.28 -4.16
CA LYS A 403 15.49 -10.65 -4.92
C LYS A 403 16.04 -9.92 -6.14
N PRO A 404 15.40 -10.05 -7.32
CA PRO A 404 15.67 -9.16 -8.45
C PRO A 404 15.27 -7.72 -8.10
N VAL A 405 16.06 -6.72 -8.56
CA VAL A 405 15.85 -5.31 -8.19
C VAL A 405 14.62 -4.68 -8.84
N GLY A 406 14.30 -5.04 -10.07
CA GLY A 406 13.23 -4.43 -10.87
C GLY A 406 11.91 -5.20 -10.88
N GLU A 407 11.84 -6.39 -10.27
CA GLU A 407 10.65 -7.24 -10.31
C GLU A 407 9.71 -6.97 -9.14
N SER A 408 8.42 -7.27 -9.34
CA SER A 408 7.36 -7.15 -8.34
C SER A 408 6.55 -8.45 -8.22
N GLY A 409 5.67 -8.56 -7.20
CA GLY A 409 4.79 -9.73 -7.05
C GLY A 409 5.52 -11.03 -6.69
N GLY A 410 6.77 -10.96 -6.20
CA GLY A 410 7.54 -12.13 -5.78
C GLY A 410 8.19 -12.94 -6.91
N TYR A 411 8.14 -12.47 -8.15
CA TYR A 411 8.78 -13.14 -9.27
C TYR A 411 10.31 -13.12 -9.11
N GLY A 412 10.94 -14.29 -9.36
CA GLY A 412 12.39 -14.45 -9.29
C GLY A 412 13.00 -14.39 -7.87
N VAL A 413 12.18 -14.34 -6.84
CA VAL A 413 12.64 -14.33 -5.44
C VAL A 413 13.09 -15.72 -5.02
N VAL A 414 14.32 -15.82 -4.51
CA VAL A 414 14.91 -17.07 -4.01
C VAL A 414 15.01 -16.99 -2.48
N ILE A 415 14.24 -17.82 -1.79
CA ILE A 415 14.28 -17.93 -0.32
C ILE A 415 15.21 -19.07 0.03
N GLY A 416 16.49 -18.76 0.32
CA GLY A 416 17.55 -19.73 0.53
C GLY A 416 17.18 -20.92 1.43
N PRO A 417 16.58 -20.69 2.62
CA PRO A 417 16.14 -21.79 3.52
C PRO A 417 15.02 -22.69 2.99
N ARG A 418 14.33 -22.29 1.89
CA ARG A 418 13.14 -23.00 1.37
C ARG A 418 13.33 -23.65 0.03
N VAL A 419 14.43 -23.36 -0.66
CA VAL A 419 14.72 -23.91 -1.98
C VAL A 419 15.66 -25.13 -1.91
N SER A 420 15.61 -25.99 -2.92
CA SER A 420 16.50 -27.13 -3.03
C SER A 420 17.95 -26.70 -3.35
N LYS A 421 18.92 -27.57 -3.07
CA LYS A 421 20.33 -27.31 -3.42
C LYS A 421 20.54 -27.06 -4.91
N ARG A 422 19.72 -27.66 -5.79
CA ARG A 422 19.77 -27.44 -7.23
C ARG A 422 19.30 -26.01 -7.58
N GLU A 423 18.15 -25.60 -7.08
CA GLU A 423 17.62 -24.26 -7.29
C GLU A 423 18.55 -23.19 -6.73
N LEU A 424 19.19 -23.46 -5.58
CA LEU A 424 20.19 -22.55 -5.01
C LEU A 424 21.43 -22.44 -5.90
N ALA A 425 21.89 -23.51 -6.53
CA ALA A 425 23.00 -23.52 -7.46
C ALA A 425 22.65 -22.73 -8.73
N GLU A 426 21.48 -22.96 -9.32
CA GLU A 426 20.95 -22.22 -10.48
C GLU A 426 20.86 -20.70 -10.16
N ALA A 427 20.33 -20.35 -8.99
CA ALA A 427 20.25 -18.95 -8.54
C ALA A 427 21.63 -18.31 -8.33
N ARG A 428 22.62 -19.10 -7.84
CA ARG A 428 24.02 -18.65 -7.70
C ARG A 428 24.65 -18.31 -9.04
N GLU A 429 24.39 -19.14 -10.06
CA GLU A 429 24.87 -18.89 -11.42
C GLU A 429 24.27 -17.59 -12.01
N LEU A 430 22.94 -17.41 -11.87
CA LEU A 430 22.25 -16.20 -12.31
C LEU A 430 22.76 -14.94 -11.61
N LEU A 431 22.94 -15.01 -10.29
CA LEU A 431 23.47 -13.93 -9.47
C LEU A 431 24.90 -13.56 -9.90
N THR A 432 25.75 -14.56 -10.11
CA THR A 432 27.14 -14.36 -10.53
C THR A 432 27.24 -13.78 -11.95
N ALA A 433 26.35 -14.21 -12.84
CA ALA A 433 26.30 -13.72 -14.22
C ALA A 433 25.82 -12.24 -14.33
N ASN A 434 24.92 -11.82 -13.45
CA ASN A 434 24.38 -10.46 -13.44
C ASN A 434 24.13 -9.93 -12.02
N PRO A 435 25.19 -9.67 -11.25
CA PRO A 435 25.03 -9.25 -9.84
C PRO A 435 24.31 -7.91 -9.70
N ALA A 436 24.39 -7.04 -10.70
CA ALA A 436 23.73 -5.74 -10.69
C ALA A 436 22.19 -5.82 -10.62
N ASN A 437 21.62 -6.97 -10.98
CA ASN A 437 20.18 -7.18 -10.99
C ASN A 437 19.64 -7.75 -9.67
N TYR A 438 20.45 -7.85 -8.63
CA TYR A 438 20.04 -8.51 -7.39
C TYR A 438 20.41 -7.74 -6.14
N ILE A 439 19.56 -7.90 -5.12
CA ILE A 439 19.85 -7.60 -3.72
C ILE A 439 19.65 -8.86 -2.89
N SER A 440 20.20 -8.87 -1.67
CA SER A 440 19.85 -9.86 -0.67
C SER A 440 19.45 -9.22 0.65
N GLN A 441 18.57 -9.92 1.38
CA GLN A 441 18.10 -9.53 2.70
C GLN A 441 18.11 -10.74 3.62
N PRO A 442 18.29 -10.60 4.94
CA PRO A 442 18.05 -11.69 5.86
C PRO A 442 16.58 -12.13 5.77
N MET A 443 16.32 -13.42 5.99
CA MET A 443 14.95 -13.88 6.19
C MET A 443 14.42 -13.31 7.49
N ILE A 444 13.40 -12.46 7.40
CA ILE A 444 12.77 -11.87 8.58
C ILE A 444 11.87 -12.91 9.25
N GLU A 445 12.11 -13.16 10.52
CA GLU A 445 11.17 -13.88 11.38
C GLU A 445 10.06 -12.89 11.77
N LEU A 446 8.91 -13.00 11.09
CA LEU A 446 7.78 -12.10 11.28
C LEU A 446 7.07 -12.37 12.60
N SER A 447 6.50 -11.31 13.17
CA SER A 447 5.60 -11.36 14.34
C SER A 447 4.28 -12.05 14.01
#